data_ebc6c144cbfef054734f588d4985244f
#
_entry.id   ebc6c144cbfef054734f588d4985244f
#
_cell.length_a   1.000
_cell.length_b   1.000
_cell.length_c   1.000
_cell.angle_alpha   90.00
_cell.angle_beta   90.00
_cell.angle_gamma   90.00
#
_symmetry.space_group_name_H-M   'P 1'
#
loop_
_entity.id
_entity.type
_entity.pdbx_description
1 polymer ?
#
loop_
_entity_poly.entity_id
_entity_poly.type
_entity_poly.pdbx_seq_one_letter_code
_entity_poly.pdbx_strand_id
1 'polypeptide(L)'
;LSEKTFDRLYKLIEYLLVNEEVLAEEILRGAVDTNAISAMLSSWCLSNIQEKVYSDICSKSFNIIDEAVRSIFNYTILKQIEGRVKLGSDALSRLLNLLSSLADVFKKLIRYSLIVQEEKVLCKIKKPTTISSEKVVEKGYVALLPLDLAIVLTVLGYVEPIVAQYAPT
;
A
#
# COMPACT_ATOMS: atom_id res chain seq x y z
N LEU A 1 -26.61 14.85 5.89
CA LEU A 1 -25.89 13.55 5.92
C LEU A 1 -26.87 12.54 6.48
N SER A 2 -27.25 11.52 5.68
CA SER A 2 -28.15 10.50 6.18
C SER A 2 -27.42 9.59 7.17
N GLU A 3 -28.11 9.18 8.24
CA GLU A 3 -27.67 8.18 9.22
C GLU A 3 -27.06 6.94 8.54
N LYS A 4 -27.61 6.54 7.41
CA LYS A 4 -27.12 5.43 6.56
C LYS A 4 -25.68 5.58 6.06
N THR A 5 -25.14 6.78 6.05
CA THR A 5 -23.85 7.09 5.43
C THR A 5 -22.71 6.76 6.38
N PHE A 6 -22.83 7.14 7.66
CA PHE A 6 -21.86 6.76 8.69
C PHE A 6 -21.97 5.26 9.05
N ASP A 7 -23.16 4.69 8.96
CA ASP A 7 -23.38 3.28 9.18
C ASP A 7 -22.56 2.38 8.23
N ARG A 8 -22.39 2.79 6.97
CA ARG A 8 -21.55 2.07 6.00
C ARG A 8 -20.06 2.11 6.36
N LEU A 9 -19.57 3.26 6.78
CA LEU A 9 -18.17 3.42 7.20
C LEU A 9 -17.88 2.60 8.46
N TYR A 10 -18.79 2.65 9.43
CA TYR A 10 -18.71 1.84 10.64
C TYR A 10 -18.70 0.34 10.31
N LYS A 11 -19.61 -0.13 9.47
CA LYS A 11 -19.68 -1.54 9.02
C LYS A 11 -18.40 -2.00 8.31
N LEU A 12 -17.76 -1.12 7.52
CA LEU A 12 -16.48 -1.47 6.91
C LEU A 12 -15.40 -1.66 7.95
N ILE A 13 -15.31 -0.77 8.93
CA ILE A 13 -14.33 -0.89 10.03
C ILE A 13 -14.60 -2.15 10.85
N GLU A 14 -15.86 -2.40 11.21
CA GLU A 14 -16.27 -3.61 11.91
C GLU A 14 -15.93 -4.88 11.10
N TYR A 15 -16.20 -4.89 9.81
CA TYR A 15 -15.84 -5.99 8.91
C TYR A 15 -14.33 -6.27 8.93
N LEU A 16 -13.50 -5.23 8.87
CA LEU A 16 -12.04 -5.36 8.93
C LEU A 16 -11.52 -5.84 10.29
N LEU A 17 -12.21 -5.49 11.37
CA LEU A 17 -11.81 -5.88 12.72
C LEU A 17 -12.22 -7.31 13.06
N VAL A 18 -13.43 -7.70 12.72
CA VAL A 18 -14.04 -8.96 13.17
C VAL A 18 -13.62 -10.14 12.30
N ASN A 19 -13.46 -9.95 11.00
CA ASN A 19 -13.16 -11.06 10.10
C ASN A 19 -11.67 -11.40 10.10
N GLU A 20 -11.35 -12.66 10.25
CA GLU A 20 -9.97 -13.14 10.12
C GLU A 20 -9.46 -13.00 8.68
N GLU A 21 -10.31 -13.33 7.72
CA GLU A 21 -10.05 -13.15 6.29
C GLU A 21 -11.00 -12.10 5.70
N VAL A 22 -10.48 -11.22 4.86
CA VAL A 22 -11.25 -10.14 4.23
C VAL A 22 -11.09 -10.17 2.71
N LEU A 23 -12.14 -9.74 1.99
CA LEU A 23 -12.12 -9.64 0.53
C LEU A 23 -11.67 -8.25 0.11
N ALA A 24 -10.69 -8.15 -0.79
CA ALA A 24 -10.23 -6.88 -1.34
C ALA A 24 -11.36 -6.10 -2.00
N GLU A 25 -12.31 -6.79 -2.67
CA GLU A 25 -13.47 -6.17 -3.29
C GLU A 25 -14.39 -5.47 -2.27
N GLU A 26 -14.60 -6.05 -1.09
CA GLU A 26 -15.43 -5.44 -0.03
C GLU A 26 -14.74 -4.19 0.54
N ILE A 27 -13.42 -4.23 0.71
CA ILE A 27 -12.64 -3.06 1.12
C ILE A 27 -12.74 -1.95 0.06
N LEU A 28 -12.58 -2.30 -1.22
CA LEU A 28 -12.69 -1.34 -2.32
C LEU A 28 -14.09 -0.72 -2.38
N ARG A 29 -15.14 -1.52 -2.23
CA ARG A 29 -16.53 -1.03 -2.18
C ARG A 29 -16.72 -0.04 -1.04
N GLY A 30 -16.25 -0.37 0.16
CA GLY A 30 -16.32 0.52 1.30
C GLY A 30 -15.51 1.82 1.12
N ALA A 31 -14.35 1.76 0.46
CA ALA A 31 -13.57 2.96 0.12
C ALA A 31 -14.31 3.87 -0.87
N VAL A 32 -15.01 3.30 -1.87
CA VAL A 32 -15.84 4.07 -2.81
C VAL A 32 -17.02 4.72 -2.08
N ASP A 33 -17.68 3.99 -1.18
CA ASP A 33 -18.77 4.55 -0.35
C ASP A 33 -18.25 5.71 0.52
N THR A 34 -17.07 5.57 1.12
CA THR A 34 -16.43 6.62 1.93
C THR A 34 -16.13 7.87 1.09
N ASN A 35 -15.63 7.68 -0.15
CA ASN A 35 -15.41 8.80 -1.07
C ASN A 35 -16.71 9.55 -1.40
N ALA A 36 -17.80 8.83 -1.64
CA ALA A 36 -19.12 9.45 -1.88
C ALA A 36 -19.60 10.27 -0.66
N ILE A 37 -19.36 9.77 0.56
CA ILE A 37 -19.63 10.48 1.81
C ILE A 37 -18.84 11.78 1.88
N SER A 38 -17.53 11.70 1.64
CA SER A 38 -16.64 12.86 1.68
C SER A 38 -17.04 13.94 0.67
N ALA A 39 -17.44 13.52 -0.55
CA ALA A 39 -17.92 14.45 -1.59
C ALA A 39 -19.23 15.14 -1.19
N MET A 40 -20.18 14.41 -0.61
CA MET A 40 -21.45 15.00 -0.12
C MET A 40 -21.20 15.98 1.03
N LEU A 41 -20.33 15.62 1.98
CA LEU A 41 -19.95 16.51 3.08
C LEU A 41 -19.27 17.77 2.56
N SER A 42 -18.32 17.64 1.62
CA SER A 42 -17.64 18.77 1.00
C SER A 42 -18.61 19.73 0.34
N SER A 43 -19.57 19.22 -0.44
CA SER A 43 -20.60 20.03 -1.08
C SER A 43 -21.46 20.78 -0.07
N TRP A 44 -21.89 20.10 1.02
CA TRP A 44 -22.68 20.72 2.07
C TRP A 44 -21.88 21.79 2.82
N CYS A 45 -20.63 21.51 3.15
CA CYS A 45 -19.75 22.46 3.84
C CYS A 45 -19.51 23.73 3.01
N LEU A 46 -19.24 23.59 1.70
CA LEU A 46 -19.06 24.74 0.81
C LEU A 46 -20.30 25.63 0.75
N SER A 47 -21.49 25.04 0.82
CA SER A 47 -22.74 25.78 0.80
C SER A 47 -23.06 26.52 2.11
N ASN A 48 -22.42 26.16 3.23
CA ASN A 48 -22.75 26.63 4.57
C ASN A 48 -21.56 27.27 5.32
N ILE A 49 -20.43 27.48 4.67
CA ILE A 49 -19.16 27.90 5.31
C ILE A 49 -19.21 29.28 5.95
N GLN A 50 -20.20 30.12 5.62
CA GLN A 50 -20.30 31.49 6.10
C GLN A 50 -20.65 31.59 7.60
N GLU A 51 -21.21 30.51 8.17
CA GLU A 51 -21.57 30.48 9.60
C GLU A 51 -20.51 29.72 10.39
N LYS A 52 -19.98 30.33 11.45
CA LYS A 52 -18.93 29.76 12.28
C LYS A 52 -19.29 28.36 12.83
N VAL A 53 -20.55 28.18 13.24
CA VAL A 53 -21.02 26.88 13.77
C VAL A 53 -20.90 25.77 12.73
N TYR A 54 -21.28 26.03 11.46
CA TYR A 54 -21.17 25.06 10.39
C TYR A 54 -19.72 24.79 10.00
N SER A 55 -18.86 25.79 10.04
CA SER A 55 -17.42 25.63 9.85
C SER A 55 -16.81 24.66 10.88
N ASP A 56 -17.18 24.80 12.16
CA ASP A 56 -16.72 23.92 13.23
C ASP A 56 -17.25 22.47 13.07
N ILE A 57 -18.52 22.32 12.66
CA ILE A 57 -19.11 21.02 12.36
C ILE A 57 -18.38 20.35 11.17
N CYS A 58 -18.11 21.10 10.12
CA CYS A 58 -17.37 20.61 8.95
C CYS A 58 -15.97 20.11 9.33
N SER A 59 -15.22 20.92 10.07
CA SER A 59 -13.88 20.56 10.52
C SER A 59 -13.89 19.25 11.34
N LYS A 60 -14.79 19.13 12.30
CA LYS A 60 -14.92 17.92 13.11
C LYS A 60 -15.33 16.71 12.28
N SER A 61 -16.26 16.88 11.33
CA SER A 61 -16.71 15.79 10.47
C SER A 61 -15.62 15.29 9.54
N PHE A 62 -14.80 16.18 8.97
CA PHE A 62 -13.65 15.79 8.17
C PHE A 62 -12.60 15.06 9.00
N ASN A 63 -12.31 15.52 10.22
CA ASN A 63 -11.38 14.82 11.12
C ASN A 63 -11.85 13.39 11.41
N ILE A 64 -13.14 13.16 11.65
CA ILE A 64 -13.70 11.82 11.86
C ILE A 64 -13.51 10.94 10.60
N ILE A 65 -13.77 11.50 9.42
CA ILE A 65 -13.57 10.76 8.15
C ILE A 65 -12.09 10.43 7.96
N ASP A 66 -11.18 11.37 8.21
CA ASP A 66 -9.74 11.16 8.09
C ASP A 66 -9.23 10.05 9.04
N GLU A 67 -9.69 10.06 10.29
CA GLU A 67 -9.36 8.99 11.25
C GLU A 67 -9.89 7.63 10.80
N ALA A 68 -11.11 7.59 10.28
CA ALA A 68 -11.72 6.37 9.78
C ALA A 68 -10.96 5.83 8.53
N VAL A 69 -10.63 6.70 7.57
CA VAL A 69 -9.83 6.33 6.39
C VAL A 69 -8.46 5.81 6.79
N ARG A 70 -7.79 6.49 7.74
CA ARG A 70 -6.51 6.03 8.28
C ARG A 70 -6.62 4.65 8.92
N SER A 71 -7.67 4.41 9.69
CA SER A 71 -7.92 3.11 10.33
C SER A 71 -8.14 2.01 9.30
N ILE A 72 -9.00 2.25 8.29
CA ILE A 72 -9.24 1.31 7.19
C ILE A 72 -7.93 0.97 6.48
N PHE A 73 -7.13 1.97 6.15
CA PHE A 73 -5.85 1.79 5.48
C PHE A 73 -4.88 0.94 6.32
N ASN A 74 -4.72 1.28 7.60
CA ASN A 74 -3.84 0.55 8.51
C ASN A 74 -4.27 -0.91 8.68
N TYR A 75 -5.56 -1.18 8.90
CA TYR A 75 -6.08 -2.53 9.04
C TYR A 75 -5.95 -3.32 7.73
N THR A 76 -6.17 -2.70 6.59
CA THR A 76 -6.01 -3.35 5.28
C THR A 76 -4.57 -3.78 5.06
N ILE A 77 -3.59 -2.90 5.34
CA ILE A 77 -2.17 -3.23 5.22
C ILE A 77 -1.79 -4.34 6.20
N LEU A 78 -2.22 -4.25 7.46
CA LEU A 78 -1.93 -5.26 8.46
C LEU A 78 -2.46 -6.64 8.03
N LYS A 79 -3.72 -6.71 7.63
CA LYS A 79 -4.35 -7.93 7.12
C LYS A 79 -3.63 -8.48 5.87
N GLN A 80 -3.17 -7.59 4.98
CA GLN A 80 -2.41 -8.01 3.80
C GLN A 80 -1.05 -8.59 4.17
N ILE A 81 -0.32 -7.97 5.10
CA ILE A 81 0.99 -8.48 5.58
C ILE A 81 0.84 -9.84 6.28
N GLU A 82 -0.28 -10.05 6.96
CA GLU A 82 -0.65 -11.32 7.59
C GLU A 82 -1.12 -12.39 6.60
N GLY A 83 -1.29 -12.03 5.32
CA GLY A 83 -1.81 -12.94 4.28
C GLY A 83 -3.30 -13.25 4.42
N ARG A 84 -4.06 -12.39 5.09
CA ARG A 84 -5.49 -12.56 5.38
C ARG A 84 -6.41 -11.80 4.42
N VAL A 85 -5.86 -11.16 3.38
CA VAL A 85 -6.67 -10.53 2.33
C VAL A 85 -6.79 -11.48 1.15
N LYS A 86 -8.01 -11.84 0.80
CA LYS A 86 -8.30 -12.57 -0.44
C LYS A 86 -8.30 -11.61 -1.61
N LEU A 87 -7.30 -11.75 -2.47
CA LEU A 87 -7.09 -10.90 -3.63
C LEU A 87 -7.92 -11.40 -4.82
N GLY A 88 -8.46 -10.45 -5.58
CA GLY A 88 -9.14 -10.66 -6.84
C GLY A 88 -8.36 -10.09 -8.02
N SER A 89 -9.07 -9.63 -9.04
CA SER A 89 -8.50 -8.97 -10.24
C SER A 89 -8.67 -7.44 -10.23
N ASP A 90 -9.25 -6.90 -9.18
CA ASP A 90 -9.56 -5.47 -9.02
C ASP A 90 -8.30 -4.61 -8.79
N ALA A 91 -8.48 -3.29 -8.84
CA ALA A 91 -7.38 -2.33 -8.70
C ALA A 91 -6.73 -2.38 -7.31
N LEU A 92 -7.52 -2.58 -6.25
CA LEU A 92 -7.01 -2.69 -4.88
C LEU A 92 -6.16 -3.94 -4.72
N SER A 93 -6.59 -5.07 -5.27
CA SER A 93 -5.82 -6.33 -5.26
C SER A 93 -4.46 -6.16 -5.91
N ARG A 94 -4.36 -5.43 -7.03
CA ARG A 94 -3.08 -5.11 -7.66
C ARG A 94 -2.19 -4.24 -6.78
N LEU A 95 -2.75 -3.23 -6.11
CA LEU A 95 -2.03 -2.39 -5.17
C LEU A 95 -1.53 -3.20 -3.96
N LEU A 96 -2.38 -4.04 -3.38
CA LEU A 96 -2.03 -4.89 -2.25
C LEU A 96 -0.94 -5.92 -2.61
N ASN A 97 -0.93 -6.44 -3.83
CA ASN A 97 0.15 -7.29 -4.34
C ASN A 97 1.50 -6.55 -4.40
N LEU A 98 1.50 -5.29 -4.81
CA LEU A 98 2.73 -4.47 -4.79
C LEU A 98 3.22 -4.24 -3.35
N LEU A 99 2.31 -3.96 -2.41
CA LEU A 99 2.65 -3.81 -0.99
C LEU A 99 3.21 -5.11 -0.39
N SER A 100 2.63 -6.27 -0.72
CA SER A 100 3.18 -7.57 -0.31
C SER A 100 4.57 -7.80 -0.87
N SER A 101 4.79 -7.50 -2.15
CA SER A 101 6.10 -7.61 -2.78
C SER A 101 7.13 -6.70 -2.11
N LEU A 102 6.74 -5.49 -1.73
CA LEU A 102 7.60 -4.57 -0.97
C LEU A 102 7.95 -5.13 0.42
N ALA A 103 6.96 -5.65 1.14
CA ALA A 103 7.16 -6.27 2.45
C ALA A 103 8.09 -7.49 2.36
N ASP A 104 7.97 -8.30 1.31
CA ASP A 104 8.83 -9.46 1.08
C ASP A 104 10.28 -9.07 0.76
N VAL A 105 10.47 -7.99 -0.02
CA VAL A 105 11.82 -7.44 -0.25
C VAL A 105 12.40 -6.95 1.07
N PHE A 106 11.64 -6.23 1.88
CA PHE A 106 12.08 -5.74 3.19
C PHE A 106 12.41 -6.89 4.15
N LYS A 107 11.60 -7.95 4.20
CA LYS A 107 11.91 -9.18 4.96
C LYS A 107 13.22 -9.81 4.50
N LYS A 108 13.48 -9.86 3.18
CA LYS A 108 14.74 -10.36 2.64
C LYS A 108 15.93 -9.50 3.05
N LEU A 109 15.78 -8.16 3.06
CA LEU A 109 16.81 -7.23 3.53
C LEU A 109 17.18 -7.49 5.00
N ILE A 110 16.20 -7.78 5.87
CA ILE A 110 16.43 -8.01 7.30
C ILE A 110 16.95 -9.44 7.56
N ARG A 111 16.34 -10.43 6.90
CA ARG A 111 16.53 -11.85 7.25
C ARG A 111 17.74 -12.49 6.56
N TYR A 112 18.06 -12.06 5.35
CA TYR A 112 19.11 -12.64 4.54
C TYR A 112 20.28 -11.67 4.40
N SER A 113 21.51 -12.19 4.46
CA SER A 113 22.69 -11.40 4.23
C SER A 113 22.79 -11.01 2.75
N LEU A 114 22.27 -9.84 2.40
CA LEU A 114 22.47 -9.27 1.07
C LEU A 114 23.94 -8.84 0.92
N ILE A 115 24.45 -8.95 -0.30
CA ILE A 115 25.76 -8.42 -0.62
C ILE A 115 25.60 -6.90 -0.83
N VAL A 116 26.01 -6.13 0.18
CA VAL A 116 25.89 -4.66 0.19
C VAL A 116 27.28 -4.03 0.24
N GLN A 117 27.52 -3.06 -0.61
CA GLN A 117 28.72 -2.23 -0.60
C GLN A 117 28.32 -0.76 -0.79
N GLU A 118 28.69 0.11 0.15
CA GLU A 118 28.43 1.56 0.08
C GLU A 118 26.97 1.90 -0.24
N GLU A 119 26.03 1.36 0.53
CA GLU A 119 24.57 1.52 0.32
C GLU A 119 24.04 0.99 -1.03
N LYS A 120 24.87 0.25 -1.76
CA LYS A 120 24.48 -0.42 -3.00
C LYS A 120 24.32 -1.90 -2.77
N VAL A 121 23.31 -2.50 -3.40
CA VAL A 121 22.97 -3.92 -3.32
C VAL A 121 23.39 -4.61 -4.62
N LEU A 122 24.08 -5.74 -4.49
CA LEU A 122 24.42 -6.57 -5.63
C LEU A 122 23.16 -7.31 -6.12
N CYS A 123 22.77 -7.04 -7.36
CA CYS A 123 21.55 -7.56 -7.95
C CYS A 123 21.82 -8.28 -9.28
N LYS A 124 21.11 -9.38 -9.53
CA LYS A 124 21.07 -10.05 -10.82
C LYS A 124 19.94 -9.47 -11.66
N ILE A 125 20.22 -9.10 -12.90
CA ILE A 125 19.23 -8.55 -13.83
C ILE A 125 18.37 -9.69 -14.38
N LYS A 126 17.04 -9.58 -14.21
CA LYS A 126 16.04 -10.56 -14.68
C LYS A 126 15.41 -10.15 -16.02
N LYS A 127 15.27 -8.85 -16.25
CA LYS A 127 14.77 -8.26 -17.50
C LYS A 127 15.67 -7.11 -17.91
N PRO A 128 15.89 -6.88 -19.22
CA PRO A 128 16.66 -5.72 -19.67
C PRO A 128 16.10 -4.44 -19.02
N THR A 129 16.98 -3.64 -18.44
CA THR A 129 16.58 -2.41 -17.75
C THR A 129 17.64 -1.33 -17.89
N THR A 130 17.20 -0.08 -17.91
CA THR A 130 18.08 1.08 -17.93
C THR A 130 18.40 1.47 -16.49
N ILE A 131 19.68 1.41 -16.11
CA ILE A 131 20.14 1.74 -14.75
C ILE A 131 20.60 3.20 -14.66
N SER A 132 21.08 3.75 -15.77
CA SER A 132 21.45 5.17 -15.89
C SER A 132 21.02 5.67 -17.26
N SER A 133 21.01 6.99 -17.45
CA SER A 133 20.47 7.66 -18.67
C SER A 133 20.98 7.13 -20.02
N GLU A 134 22.01 6.30 -20.04
CA GLU A 134 22.64 5.84 -21.28
C GLU A 134 22.95 4.34 -21.34
N LYS A 135 22.73 3.57 -20.26
CA LYS A 135 23.16 2.17 -20.24
C LYS A 135 22.01 1.21 -19.94
N VAL A 136 21.59 0.49 -20.98
CA VAL A 136 20.72 -0.68 -20.84
C VAL A 136 21.59 -1.87 -20.39
N VAL A 137 21.19 -2.52 -19.32
CA VAL A 137 21.83 -3.75 -18.84
C VAL A 137 20.96 -4.95 -19.21
N GLU A 138 21.55 -5.90 -19.89
CA GLU A 138 20.87 -7.07 -20.36
C GLU A 138 20.57 -8.10 -19.27
N LYS A 139 19.61 -8.99 -19.52
CA LYS A 139 19.27 -10.09 -18.63
C LYS A 139 20.48 -10.98 -18.34
N GLY A 140 20.65 -11.37 -17.08
CA GLY A 140 21.70 -12.27 -16.61
C GLY A 140 22.93 -11.56 -16.05
N TYR A 141 23.13 -10.31 -16.36
CA TYR A 141 24.21 -9.52 -15.76
C TYR A 141 23.99 -9.26 -14.26
N VAL A 142 25.08 -8.94 -13.58
CA VAL A 142 25.08 -8.55 -12.17
C VAL A 142 25.49 -7.07 -12.09
N ALA A 143 24.78 -6.31 -11.29
CA ALA A 143 25.02 -4.90 -11.10
C ALA A 143 24.89 -4.51 -9.64
N LEU A 144 25.71 -3.54 -9.20
CA LEU A 144 25.54 -2.86 -7.91
C LEU A 144 24.57 -1.70 -8.10
N LEU A 145 23.41 -1.78 -7.44
CA LEU A 145 22.35 -0.79 -7.52
C LEU A 145 22.20 -0.05 -6.20
N PRO A 146 21.93 1.25 -6.19
CA PRO A 146 21.48 1.96 -4.99
C PRO A 146 20.32 1.21 -4.34
N LEU A 147 20.25 1.21 -3.01
CA LEU A 147 19.29 0.41 -2.25
C LEU A 147 17.84 0.71 -2.64
N ASP A 148 17.49 1.98 -2.79
CA ASP A 148 16.17 2.44 -3.23
C ASP A 148 15.79 1.91 -4.62
N LEU A 149 16.69 2.02 -5.57
CA LEU A 149 16.51 1.52 -6.92
C LEU A 149 16.42 -0.02 -6.95
N ALA A 150 17.26 -0.70 -6.15
CA ALA A 150 17.23 -2.16 -6.01
C ALA A 150 15.88 -2.65 -5.49
N ILE A 151 15.30 -1.96 -4.48
CA ILE A 151 13.98 -2.28 -3.94
C ILE A 151 12.91 -2.12 -5.01
N VAL A 152 12.83 -0.97 -5.67
CA VAL A 152 11.83 -0.69 -6.70
C VAL A 152 11.91 -1.70 -7.84
N LEU A 153 13.10 -1.94 -8.38
CA LEU A 153 13.29 -2.86 -9.50
C LEU A 153 13.03 -4.32 -9.11
N THR A 154 13.26 -4.69 -7.84
CA THR A 154 12.92 -6.03 -7.32
C THR A 154 11.41 -6.21 -7.27
N VAL A 155 10.68 -5.24 -6.74
CA VAL A 155 9.21 -5.26 -6.68
C VAL A 155 8.60 -5.37 -8.07
N LEU A 156 9.17 -4.65 -9.04
CA LEU A 156 8.74 -4.70 -10.44
C LEU A 156 9.22 -5.96 -11.21
N GLY A 157 10.03 -6.82 -10.56
CA GLY A 157 10.53 -8.06 -11.15
C GLY A 157 11.59 -7.88 -12.23
N TYR A 158 12.31 -6.75 -12.23
CA TYR A 158 13.42 -6.47 -13.16
C TYR A 158 14.75 -7.00 -12.64
N VAL A 159 14.93 -7.01 -11.32
CA VAL A 159 16.16 -7.50 -10.69
C VAL A 159 15.86 -8.44 -9.53
N GLU A 160 16.87 -9.18 -9.10
CA GLU A 160 16.83 -10.04 -7.93
C GLU A 160 18.08 -9.78 -7.09
N PRO A 161 17.96 -9.34 -5.81
CA PRO A 161 19.08 -9.18 -4.92
C PRO A 161 19.82 -10.50 -4.71
N ILE A 162 21.16 -10.46 -4.77
CA ILE A 162 22.00 -11.63 -4.51
C ILE A 162 22.17 -11.77 -3.01
N VAL A 163 21.86 -12.96 -2.52
CA VAL A 163 21.96 -13.31 -1.10
C VAL A 163 23.22 -14.16 -0.90
N ALA A 164 24.01 -13.83 0.13
CA ALA A 164 25.05 -14.71 0.58
C ALA A 164 24.41 -15.93 1.27
N GLN A 165 24.37 -17.06 0.60
CA GLN A 165 23.90 -18.29 1.22
C GLN A 165 25.02 -18.85 2.11
N TYR A 166 24.78 -18.88 3.41
CA TYR A 166 25.53 -19.78 4.28
C TYR A 166 25.05 -21.19 3.97
N ALA A 167 25.87 -21.99 3.30
CA ALA A 167 25.68 -23.41 3.28
C ALA A 167 26.15 -23.94 4.66
N PRO A 168 25.26 -24.46 5.52
CA PRO A 168 25.74 -25.18 6.70
C PRO A 168 26.51 -26.39 6.20
N THR A 169 27.79 -26.47 6.51
CA THR A 169 28.62 -27.66 6.36
C THR A 169 28.16 -28.75 7.29
#